data_8bdae6e9983475fab8768b77c1ced621
#
_entry.id   8bdae6e9983475fab8768b77c1ced621
#
_cell.length_a   1.000
_cell.length_b   1.000
_cell.length_c   1.000
_cell.angle_alpha   90.00
_cell.angle_beta   90.00
_cell.angle_gamma   90.00
#
_symmetry.space_group_name_H-M   'P 1'
#
loop_
_entity.id
_entity.type
_entity.pdbx_description
1 polymer ?
#
loop_
_entity_poly.entity_id
_entity_poly.type
_entity_poly.pdbx_seq_one_letter_code
_entity_poly.pdbx_strand_id
1 'polypeptide(L)'
;MKNICTIQAGEKAYAIIKDEGLQKERIKCMLGAAGGPKWIILYGLDKVLYKAFLKKRKNSVYMIGSSIATWRFAALSLADGLQGIEAFKERYFAQQYSMQPDRHEITAETVAILEAFLPDSKVDEIVKHPTQRLCIITARSRHLLQYDNTFSLGVGLGINAVTNIFSRKLVGLHFDRYAFYDAREFPSLIQWKSYHTQYIPLNNNNLKTAVLASGSIPLVMNGVVFQHDGKTHILRDGGLVDYQQDLPLEPGDYIALYPHYSDRIIPGWFDKPLKYRKPYHALENVCMVSPSKEAIASLRYKKIPDRKDFYTFAGDDSRRLLFWNETVALGQQIAEEFMELVESGRIKDRVIPFKR
;
A
#
# COMPACT_ATOMS: atom_id res chain seq x y z
N MET A 1 -7.17 18.75 -22.88
CA MET A 1 -6.40 18.42 -21.66
C MET A 1 -5.60 17.15 -21.93
N LYS A 2 -4.35 17.08 -21.51
CA LYS A 2 -3.56 15.84 -21.61
C LYS A 2 -4.14 14.83 -20.64
N ASN A 3 -4.44 13.60 -21.09
CA ASN A 3 -4.96 12.52 -20.25
C ASN A 3 -3.83 11.95 -19.36
N ILE A 4 -3.55 12.61 -18.24
CA ILE A 4 -2.48 12.19 -17.33
C ILE A 4 -2.95 11.17 -16.28
N CYS A 5 -4.28 11.03 -16.10
CA CYS A 5 -4.93 10.09 -15.21
C CYS A 5 -5.59 8.96 -16.01
N THR A 6 -5.35 7.70 -15.61
CA THR A 6 -6.04 6.50 -16.13
C THR A 6 -6.98 5.97 -15.07
N ILE A 7 -8.25 5.73 -15.42
CA ILE A 7 -9.27 5.18 -14.53
C ILE A 7 -9.76 3.87 -15.12
N GLN A 8 -9.46 2.76 -14.44
CA GLN A 8 -9.86 1.41 -14.85
C GLN A 8 -10.79 0.81 -13.82
N ALA A 9 -11.82 0.11 -14.25
CA ALA A 9 -12.76 -0.51 -13.33
C ALA A 9 -13.10 -1.94 -13.73
N GLY A 10 -13.35 -2.77 -12.72
CA GLY A 10 -13.98 -4.09 -12.90
C GLY A 10 -15.43 -3.95 -13.27
N GLU A 11 -16.03 -5.04 -13.71
CA GLU A 11 -17.36 -5.03 -14.33
C GLU A 11 -18.44 -4.33 -13.49
N LYS A 12 -18.51 -4.63 -12.18
CA LYS A 12 -19.49 -4.02 -11.27
C LYS A 12 -19.17 -2.56 -10.97
N ALA A 13 -17.92 -2.26 -10.63
CA ALA A 13 -17.50 -0.88 -10.40
C ALA A 13 -17.69 -0.03 -11.66
N TYR A 14 -17.41 -0.58 -12.84
CA TYR A 14 -17.63 0.07 -14.12
C TYR A 14 -19.10 0.42 -14.32
N ALA A 15 -20.01 -0.56 -14.12
CA ALA A 15 -21.47 -0.35 -14.26
C ALA A 15 -21.96 0.76 -13.31
N ILE A 16 -21.57 0.71 -12.02
CA ILE A 16 -21.92 1.72 -11.03
C ILE A 16 -21.43 3.12 -11.48
N ILE A 17 -20.16 3.23 -11.91
CA ILE A 17 -19.59 4.53 -12.31
C ILE A 17 -20.26 5.05 -13.59
N LYS A 18 -20.58 4.20 -14.55
CA LYS A 18 -21.29 4.60 -15.77
C LYS A 18 -22.69 5.13 -15.50
N ASP A 19 -23.39 4.56 -14.53
CA ASP A 19 -24.74 4.95 -14.17
C ASP A 19 -24.77 6.24 -13.33
N GLU A 20 -24.09 6.26 -12.20
CA GLU A 20 -24.24 7.32 -11.19
C GLU A 20 -22.97 8.15 -10.94
N GLY A 21 -21.84 7.82 -11.59
CA GLY A 21 -20.53 8.42 -11.30
C GLY A 21 -19.89 7.81 -10.05
N LEU A 22 -18.83 8.44 -9.53
CA LEU A 22 -18.13 7.97 -8.35
C LEU A 22 -18.69 8.64 -7.10
N GLN A 23 -19.58 7.95 -6.40
CA GLN A 23 -20.23 8.46 -5.20
C GLN A 23 -19.53 7.98 -3.93
N LYS A 24 -19.41 8.87 -2.94
CA LYS A 24 -18.77 8.61 -1.63
C LYS A 24 -19.40 7.41 -0.91
N GLU A 25 -20.70 7.28 -0.99
CA GLU A 25 -21.49 6.26 -0.31
C GLU A 25 -21.24 4.87 -0.87
N ARG A 26 -20.88 4.78 -2.14
CA ARG A 26 -20.52 3.51 -2.83
C ARG A 26 -19.13 3.01 -2.44
N ILE A 27 -18.23 3.87 -1.98
CA ILE A 27 -16.88 3.46 -1.60
C ILE A 27 -16.92 2.80 -0.22
N LYS A 28 -16.75 1.48 -0.16
CA LYS A 28 -16.70 0.69 1.08
C LYS A 28 -15.28 0.29 1.47
N CYS A 29 -14.35 0.37 0.53
CA CYS A 29 -12.98 -0.08 0.73
C CYS A 29 -12.02 0.81 -0.05
N MET A 30 -10.86 1.10 0.54
CA MET A 30 -9.68 1.62 -0.15
C MET A 30 -8.59 0.57 -0.12
N LEU A 31 -8.06 0.23 -1.28
CA LEU A 31 -6.95 -0.69 -1.44
C LEU A 31 -5.64 0.08 -1.60
N GLY A 32 -4.56 -0.45 -1.04
CA GLY A 32 -3.26 0.19 -1.11
C GLY A 32 -2.14 -0.75 -1.54
N ALA A 33 -1.40 -0.35 -2.57
CA ALA A 33 -0.28 -1.11 -3.12
C ALA A 33 1.03 -0.90 -2.34
N ALA A 34 1.76 -1.98 -2.05
CA ALA A 34 3.15 -1.91 -1.64
C ALA A 34 4.03 -1.32 -2.75
N GLY A 35 5.18 -0.77 -2.44
CA GLY A 35 6.07 -0.26 -3.48
C GLY A 35 7.18 0.69 -3.02
N GLY A 36 7.31 0.95 -1.72
CA GLY A 36 8.28 1.91 -1.19
C GLY A 36 8.07 3.30 -1.81
N PRO A 37 9.12 4.01 -2.27
CA PRO A 37 9.02 5.39 -2.76
C PRO A 37 8.05 5.62 -3.93
N LYS A 38 7.53 4.56 -4.56
CA LYS A 38 6.50 4.70 -5.61
C LYS A 38 5.23 5.39 -5.13
N TRP A 39 4.98 5.41 -3.82
CA TRP A 39 3.83 6.08 -3.24
C TRP A 39 3.84 7.61 -3.47
N ILE A 40 5.01 8.20 -3.72
CA ILE A 40 5.19 9.65 -3.85
C ILE A 40 4.28 10.23 -4.95
N ILE A 41 4.08 9.50 -6.04
CA ILE A 41 3.15 9.91 -7.11
C ILE A 41 1.68 9.93 -6.65
N LEU A 42 1.36 9.19 -5.58
CA LEU A 42 0.00 9.07 -5.03
C LEU A 42 -0.31 10.11 -3.96
N TYR A 43 0.69 10.87 -3.49
CA TYR A 43 0.52 11.84 -2.41
C TYR A 43 -0.59 12.87 -2.70
N GLY A 44 -0.66 13.40 -3.92
CA GLY A 44 -1.73 14.30 -4.35
C GLY A 44 -3.10 13.62 -4.30
N LEU A 45 -3.19 12.38 -4.81
CA LEU A 45 -4.42 11.59 -4.74
C LEU A 45 -4.84 11.33 -3.29
N ASP A 46 -3.92 10.96 -2.40
CA ASP A 46 -4.23 10.72 -0.99
C ASP A 46 -4.91 11.93 -0.34
N LYS A 47 -4.42 13.14 -0.63
CA LYS A 47 -4.98 14.38 -0.09
C LYS A 47 -6.39 14.66 -0.62
N VAL A 48 -6.63 14.53 -1.91
CA VAL A 48 -7.95 14.79 -2.49
C VAL A 48 -8.96 13.70 -2.11
N LEU A 49 -8.53 12.43 -2.08
CA LEU A 49 -9.37 11.30 -1.66
C LEU A 49 -9.76 11.43 -0.18
N TYR A 50 -8.84 11.87 0.68
CA TYR A 50 -9.18 12.15 2.07
C TYR A 50 -10.26 13.23 2.16
N LYS A 51 -10.09 14.35 1.49
CA LYS A 51 -11.05 15.47 1.51
C LYS A 51 -12.42 15.07 0.98
N ALA A 52 -12.46 14.41 -0.18
CA ALA A 52 -13.70 14.08 -0.87
C ALA A 52 -14.42 12.87 -0.30
N PHE A 53 -13.68 11.82 0.07
CA PHE A 53 -14.28 10.51 0.34
C PHE A 53 -14.08 10.00 1.77
N LEU A 54 -13.07 10.45 2.52
CA LEU A 54 -12.81 9.95 3.87
C LEU A 54 -13.27 10.91 4.94
N LYS A 55 -13.02 12.21 4.79
CA LYS A 55 -13.43 13.24 5.75
C LYS A 55 -14.96 13.34 5.84
N LYS A 56 -15.47 13.50 7.06
CA LYS A 56 -16.92 13.65 7.34
C LYS A 56 -17.79 12.50 6.75
N ARG A 57 -17.31 11.26 6.81
CA ARG A 57 -18.14 10.09 6.50
C ARG A 57 -19.09 9.78 7.65
N LYS A 58 -20.24 9.18 7.32
CA LYS A 58 -21.16 8.57 8.29
C LYS A 58 -20.93 7.06 8.43
N ASN A 59 -20.66 6.38 7.32
CA ASN A 59 -20.45 4.93 7.25
C ASN A 59 -18.97 4.57 7.29
N SER A 60 -18.66 3.40 7.80
CA SER A 60 -17.29 2.86 7.82
C SER A 60 -16.72 2.65 6.42
N VAL A 61 -15.40 2.69 6.32
CA VAL A 61 -14.61 2.37 5.13
C VAL A 61 -13.38 1.59 5.54
N TYR A 62 -13.16 0.44 4.90
CA TYR A 62 -11.96 -0.35 5.14
C TYR A 62 -10.77 0.26 4.41
N MET A 63 -9.65 0.39 5.11
CA MET A 63 -8.37 0.88 4.59
C MET A 63 -7.38 -0.29 4.60
N ILE A 64 -7.27 -1.01 3.46
CA ILE A 64 -6.55 -2.28 3.39
C ILE A 64 -5.24 -2.10 2.65
N GLY A 65 -4.13 -2.36 3.33
CA GLY A 65 -2.82 -2.14 2.76
C GLY A 65 -1.72 -3.07 3.26
N SER A 66 -0.65 -3.11 2.50
CA SER A 66 0.62 -3.73 2.87
C SER A 66 1.78 -2.77 2.61
N SER A 67 2.86 -2.91 3.39
CA SER A 67 4.06 -2.09 3.22
C SER A 67 3.73 -0.59 3.27
N ILE A 68 4.27 0.20 2.36
CA ILE A 68 4.09 1.67 2.31
C ILE A 68 2.61 2.10 2.28
N ALA A 69 1.70 1.28 1.75
CA ALA A 69 0.28 1.61 1.76
C ALA A 69 -0.30 1.61 3.17
N THR A 70 0.15 0.70 4.04
CA THR A 70 -0.22 0.70 5.46
C THR A 70 0.18 2.01 6.14
N TRP A 71 1.37 2.52 5.87
CA TRP A 71 1.88 3.78 6.42
C TRP A 71 1.06 4.98 5.96
N ARG A 72 0.76 5.05 4.66
CA ARG A 72 -0.14 6.08 4.10
C ARG A 72 -1.51 6.05 4.76
N PHE A 73 -2.09 4.86 4.87
CA PHE A 73 -3.42 4.68 5.44
C PHE A 73 -3.44 4.95 6.95
N ALA A 74 -2.41 4.57 7.70
CA ALA A 74 -2.27 4.97 9.09
C ALA A 74 -2.20 6.49 9.24
N ALA A 75 -1.41 7.17 8.42
CA ALA A 75 -1.31 8.63 8.42
C ALA A 75 -2.65 9.31 8.07
N LEU A 76 -3.40 8.80 7.08
CA LEU A 76 -4.72 9.29 6.71
C LEU A 76 -5.81 8.98 7.75
N SER A 77 -5.58 7.99 8.62
CA SER A 77 -6.52 7.59 9.69
C SER A 77 -6.29 8.34 11.00
N LEU A 78 -5.40 9.31 11.05
CA LEU A 78 -5.30 10.25 12.16
C LEU A 78 -6.50 11.21 12.18
N ALA A 79 -6.75 11.85 13.30
CA ALA A 79 -7.85 12.81 13.48
C ALA A 79 -7.81 13.93 12.42
N ASP A 80 -6.62 14.42 12.08
CA ASP A 80 -6.37 15.22 10.88
C ASP A 80 -5.47 14.43 9.90
N GLY A 81 -6.08 13.65 9.01
CA GLY A 81 -5.36 12.85 8.04
C GLY A 81 -4.56 13.67 7.01
N LEU A 82 -4.91 14.96 6.78
CA LEU A 82 -4.09 15.83 5.93
C LEU A 82 -2.77 16.20 6.63
N GLN A 83 -2.83 16.55 7.89
CA GLN A 83 -1.64 16.80 8.68
C GLN A 83 -0.82 15.53 8.84
N GLY A 84 -1.50 14.39 9.03
CA GLY A 84 -0.84 13.08 9.14
C GLY A 84 -0.03 12.71 7.91
N ILE A 85 -0.63 12.80 6.71
CA ILE A 85 0.07 12.44 5.47
C ILE A 85 1.16 13.46 5.10
N GLU A 86 1.02 14.73 5.50
CA GLU A 86 2.06 15.74 5.34
C GLU A 86 3.27 15.43 6.23
N ALA A 87 3.06 15.19 7.53
CA ALA A 87 4.12 14.83 8.47
C ALA A 87 4.84 13.54 8.03
N PHE A 88 4.08 12.55 7.54
CA PHE A 88 4.67 11.35 6.95
C PHE A 88 5.54 11.68 5.74
N LYS A 89 5.07 12.49 4.79
CA LYS A 89 5.83 12.89 3.60
C LYS A 89 7.11 13.62 3.99
N GLU A 90 7.02 14.62 4.85
CA GLU A 90 8.17 15.43 5.27
C GLU A 90 9.27 14.56 5.87
N ARG A 91 8.91 13.68 6.81
CA ARG A 91 9.90 12.80 7.44
C ARG A 91 10.41 11.71 6.48
N TYR A 92 9.55 11.21 5.59
CA TYR A 92 9.95 10.26 4.55
C TYR A 92 10.95 10.87 3.55
N PHE A 93 10.81 12.14 3.23
CA PHE A 93 11.73 12.86 2.33
C PHE A 93 13.06 13.19 3.01
N ALA A 94 13.02 13.45 4.31
CA ALA A 94 14.19 13.77 5.13
C ALA A 94 15.11 12.57 5.42
N GLN A 95 14.78 11.35 4.94
CA GLN A 95 15.62 10.17 5.13
C GLN A 95 17.04 10.41 4.61
N GLN A 96 18.02 10.12 5.45
CA GLN A 96 19.43 10.15 5.12
C GLN A 96 20.07 8.85 5.55
N TYR A 97 21.00 8.38 4.77
CA TYR A 97 21.72 7.14 5.02
C TYR A 97 23.21 7.31 4.80
N SER A 98 24.02 6.54 5.53
CA SER A 98 25.44 6.40 5.24
C SER A 98 25.65 5.87 3.81
N MET A 99 26.87 5.95 3.31
CA MET A 99 27.19 5.45 1.96
C MET A 99 26.93 3.95 1.77
N GLN A 100 26.95 3.19 2.85
CA GLN A 100 26.67 1.74 2.87
C GLN A 100 25.82 1.41 4.10
N PRO A 101 24.53 1.78 4.08
CA PRO A 101 23.67 1.59 5.24
C PRO A 101 23.43 0.10 5.48
N ASP A 102 23.59 -0.32 6.71
CA ASP A 102 23.20 -1.64 7.14
C ASP A 102 21.70 -1.70 7.49
N ARG A 103 21.23 -2.91 7.75
CA ARG A 103 19.81 -3.10 8.11
C ARG A 103 19.42 -2.45 9.43
N HIS A 104 20.34 -2.25 10.35
CA HIS A 104 20.05 -1.64 11.64
C HIS A 104 19.86 -0.13 11.46
N GLU A 105 20.72 0.54 10.68
CA GLU A 105 20.57 1.93 10.30
C GLU A 105 19.24 2.18 9.58
N ILE A 106 18.91 1.36 8.57
CA ILE A 106 17.66 1.50 7.81
C ILE A 106 16.44 1.26 8.71
N THR A 107 16.52 0.30 9.64
CA THR A 107 15.43 0.04 10.58
C THR A 107 15.24 1.21 11.54
N ALA A 108 16.34 1.75 12.10
CA ALA A 108 16.29 2.89 13.02
C ALA A 108 15.68 4.13 12.34
N GLU A 109 16.10 4.42 11.11
CA GLU A 109 15.55 5.53 10.31
C GLU A 109 14.05 5.31 10.02
N THR A 110 13.65 4.08 9.72
CA THR A 110 12.24 3.73 9.50
C THR A 110 11.41 3.91 10.77
N VAL A 111 11.94 3.51 11.94
CA VAL A 111 11.29 3.76 13.24
C VAL A 111 11.13 5.26 13.48
N ALA A 112 12.15 6.06 13.20
CA ALA A 112 12.08 7.51 13.35
C ALA A 112 11.00 8.15 12.44
N ILE A 113 10.78 7.61 11.23
CA ILE A 113 9.67 8.05 10.39
C ILE A 113 8.33 7.72 11.04
N LEU A 114 8.17 6.51 11.59
CA LEU A 114 6.94 6.10 12.25
C LEU A 114 6.62 7.01 13.44
N GLU A 115 7.60 7.26 14.31
CA GLU A 115 7.42 8.11 15.48
C GLU A 115 7.05 9.56 15.13
N ALA A 116 7.54 10.07 14.02
CA ALA A 116 7.28 11.45 13.59
C ALA A 116 5.81 11.71 13.25
N PHE A 117 5.12 10.78 12.61
CA PHE A 117 3.70 10.97 12.27
C PHE A 117 2.74 10.23 13.20
N LEU A 118 3.19 9.13 13.82
CA LEU A 118 2.40 8.29 14.72
C LEU A 118 3.11 8.09 16.08
N PRO A 119 3.30 9.14 16.89
CA PRO A 119 3.75 8.99 18.27
C PRO A 119 2.68 8.27 19.11
N ASP A 120 3.04 7.73 20.26
CA ASP A 120 2.13 6.96 21.12
C ASP A 120 0.85 7.73 21.47
N SER A 121 0.95 9.06 21.62
CA SER A 121 -0.20 9.93 21.92
C SER A 121 -1.26 9.95 20.81
N LYS A 122 -0.94 9.55 19.57
CA LYS A 122 -1.86 9.52 18.43
C LYS A 122 -2.40 8.13 18.08
N VAL A 123 -1.94 7.09 18.76
CA VAL A 123 -2.37 5.70 18.47
C VAL A 123 -3.87 5.53 18.63
N ASP A 124 -4.44 6.12 19.68
CA ASP A 124 -5.88 6.11 19.95
C ASP A 124 -6.72 6.74 18.82
N GLU A 125 -6.19 7.73 18.12
CA GLU A 125 -6.88 8.38 17.00
C GLU A 125 -7.22 7.39 15.89
N ILE A 126 -6.31 6.44 15.62
CA ILE A 126 -6.50 5.40 14.60
C ILE A 126 -7.38 4.29 15.14
N VAL A 127 -7.04 3.72 16.31
CA VAL A 127 -7.76 2.58 16.88
C VAL A 127 -9.23 2.90 17.16
N LYS A 128 -9.53 4.17 17.53
CA LYS A 128 -10.87 4.66 17.81
C LYS A 128 -11.47 5.51 16.68
N HIS A 129 -10.83 5.56 15.49
CA HIS A 129 -11.32 6.42 14.41
C HIS A 129 -12.78 6.12 14.06
N PRO A 130 -13.67 7.13 13.99
CA PRO A 130 -15.13 6.89 13.92
C PRO A 130 -15.55 6.08 12.70
N THR A 131 -14.91 6.26 11.55
CA THR A 131 -15.35 5.66 10.29
C THR A 131 -14.28 4.89 9.51
N GLN A 132 -13.00 5.16 9.73
CA GLN A 132 -11.94 4.42 9.04
C GLN A 132 -11.60 3.13 9.79
N ARG A 133 -11.52 2.03 9.08
CA ARG A 133 -11.22 0.67 9.58
C ARG A 133 -9.92 0.21 8.97
N LEU A 134 -8.82 0.43 9.68
CA LEU A 134 -7.50 0.04 9.17
C LEU A 134 -7.33 -1.48 9.19
N CYS A 135 -6.87 -2.04 8.07
CA CYS A 135 -6.51 -3.43 7.93
C CYS A 135 -5.08 -3.53 7.38
N ILE A 136 -4.17 -4.03 8.22
CA ILE A 136 -2.74 -4.09 7.96
C ILE A 136 -2.33 -5.51 7.63
N ILE A 137 -1.73 -5.72 6.47
CA ILE A 137 -1.21 -7.02 6.07
C ILE A 137 0.28 -7.09 6.36
N THR A 138 0.70 -8.15 7.06
CA THR A 138 2.09 -8.51 7.28
C THR A 138 2.32 -9.97 6.91
N ALA A 139 3.58 -10.34 6.66
CA ALA A 139 3.98 -11.70 6.40
C ALA A 139 4.71 -12.30 7.62
N ARG A 140 4.15 -13.36 8.23
CA ARG A 140 4.87 -14.13 9.25
C ARG A 140 5.84 -15.06 8.55
N SER A 141 7.11 -14.95 8.89
CA SER A 141 8.18 -15.79 8.36
C SER A 141 8.17 -17.20 8.94
N ARG A 142 8.45 -18.20 8.10
CA ARG A 142 8.57 -19.61 8.48
C ARG A 142 9.96 -20.14 8.12
N HIS A 143 10.34 -21.25 8.76
CA HIS A 143 11.60 -21.95 8.48
C HIS A 143 12.82 -21.02 8.52
N LEU A 144 13.68 -21.06 7.52
CA LEU A 144 14.89 -20.24 7.44
C LEU A 144 14.63 -18.72 7.43
N LEU A 145 13.44 -18.30 7.01
CA LEU A 145 13.08 -16.88 6.89
C LEU A 145 12.81 -16.21 8.25
N GLN A 146 12.65 -16.98 9.33
CA GLN A 146 12.50 -16.41 10.68
C GLN A 146 13.83 -15.94 11.29
N TYR A 147 14.97 -16.31 10.71
CA TYR A 147 16.28 -15.88 11.20
C TYR A 147 16.72 -14.59 10.50
N ASP A 148 17.25 -13.64 11.27
CA ASP A 148 17.66 -12.33 10.77
C ASP A 148 19.14 -12.28 10.32
N ASN A 149 19.66 -13.39 9.82
CA ASN A 149 20.99 -13.41 9.20
C ASN A 149 20.87 -13.47 7.66
N THR A 150 21.83 -12.85 6.98
CA THR A 150 21.83 -12.70 5.53
C THR A 150 21.81 -14.03 4.78
N PHE A 151 22.52 -15.04 5.30
CA PHE A 151 22.59 -16.35 4.67
C PHE A 151 21.25 -17.08 4.69
N SER A 152 20.64 -17.26 5.89
CA SER A 152 19.34 -17.93 6.04
C SER A 152 18.23 -17.21 5.26
N LEU A 153 18.20 -15.87 5.32
CA LEU A 153 17.26 -15.07 4.55
C LEU A 153 17.48 -15.23 3.05
N GLY A 154 18.73 -15.13 2.58
CA GLY A 154 19.08 -15.28 1.15
C GLY A 154 18.64 -16.63 0.59
N VAL A 155 18.99 -17.72 1.30
CA VAL A 155 18.59 -19.09 0.92
C VAL A 155 17.08 -19.24 0.94
N GLY A 156 16.41 -18.83 2.04
CA GLY A 156 14.96 -18.95 2.17
C GLY A 156 14.19 -18.17 1.11
N LEU A 157 14.60 -16.93 0.81
CA LEU A 157 14.00 -16.11 -0.26
C LEU A 157 14.27 -16.71 -1.65
N GLY A 158 15.47 -17.28 -1.88
CA GLY A 158 15.81 -17.97 -3.11
C GLY A 158 14.91 -19.18 -3.36
N ILE A 159 14.73 -20.04 -2.35
CA ILE A 159 13.82 -21.20 -2.43
C ILE A 159 12.39 -20.72 -2.71
N ASN A 160 11.93 -19.69 -2.00
CA ASN A 160 10.60 -19.14 -2.23
C ASN A 160 10.44 -18.54 -3.64
N ALA A 161 11.46 -17.87 -4.17
CA ALA A 161 11.42 -17.34 -5.53
C ALA A 161 11.29 -18.48 -6.56
N VAL A 162 12.06 -19.56 -6.41
CA VAL A 162 11.98 -20.73 -7.29
C VAL A 162 10.61 -21.40 -7.20
N THR A 163 10.11 -21.68 -6.01
CA THR A 163 8.79 -22.29 -5.83
C THR A 163 7.67 -21.39 -6.39
N ASN A 164 7.80 -20.07 -6.26
CA ASN A 164 6.82 -19.12 -6.80
C ASN A 164 6.77 -19.17 -8.36
N ILE A 165 7.87 -19.52 -9.06
CA ILE A 165 7.83 -19.66 -10.52
C ILE A 165 6.79 -20.71 -10.92
N PHE A 166 6.71 -21.80 -10.20
CA PHE A 166 5.73 -22.87 -10.45
C PHE A 166 4.31 -22.48 -10.01
N SER A 167 4.17 -21.94 -8.82
CA SER A 167 2.86 -21.49 -8.33
C SER A 167 2.98 -20.46 -7.19
N ARG A 168 2.25 -19.34 -7.31
CA ARG A 168 2.15 -18.34 -6.24
C ARG A 168 1.61 -18.92 -4.93
N LYS A 169 0.77 -19.97 -5.00
CA LYS A 169 0.24 -20.64 -3.79
C LYS A 169 1.34 -21.21 -2.91
N LEU A 170 2.49 -21.60 -3.50
CA LEU A 170 3.64 -22.15 -2.78
C LEU A 170 4.37 -21.11 -1.89
N VAL A 171 4.12 -19.82 -2.09
CA VAL A 171 4.57 -18.78 -1.14
C VAL A 171 4.03 -19.06 0.27
N GLY A 172 2.83 -19.64 0.38
CA GLY A 172 2.23 -20.07 1.63
C GLY A 172 2.99 -21.17 2.40
N LEU A 173 3.97 -21.85 1.78
CA LEU A 173 4.87 -22.76 2.49
C LEU A 173 5.90 -21.98 3.34
N HIS A 174 6.21 -20.77 2.95
CA HIS A 174 7.28 -19.95 3.51
C HIS A 174 6.78 -18.80 4.37
N PHE A 175 5.56 -18.33 4.09
CA PHE A 175 4.92 -17.22 4.80
C PHE A 175 3.46 -17.53 5.11
N ASP A 176 3.02 -17.13 6.30
CA ASP A 176 1.61 -16.99 6.62
C ASP A 176 1.23 -15.51 6.48
N ARG A 177 0.00 -15.24 6.14
CA ARG A 177 -0.56 -13.87 6.21
C ARG A 177 -0.96 -13.58 7.65
N TYR A 178 -0.55 -12.44 8.19
CA TYR A 178 -1.07 -11.88 9.41
C TYR A 178 -1.85 -10.61 9.07
N ALA A 179 -3.16 -10.66 9.26
CA ALA A 179 -4.07 -9.55 8.99
C ALA A 179 -4.47 -8.90 10.31
N PHE A 180 -3.89 -7.74 10.59
CA PHE A 180 -4.29 -6.92 11.71
C PHE A 180 -5.47 -6.05 11.27
N TYR A 181 -6.60 -6.15 11.96
CA TYR A 181 -7.84 -5.50 11.58
C TYR A 181 -8.44 -4.71 12.72
N ASP A 182 -9.24 -3.70 12.40
CA ASP A 182 -9.97 -2.93 13.42
C ASP A 182 -10.88 -3.83 14.24
N ALA A 183 -10.63 -3.91 15.55
CA ALA A 183 -11.32 -4.82 16.45
C ALA A 183 -12.85 -4.63 16.49
N ARG A 184 -13.34 -3.47 16.07
CA ARG A 184 -14.77 -3.13 16.07
C ARG A 184 -15.52 -3.69 14.87
N GLU A 185 -14.83 -4.00 13.76
CA GLU A 185 -15.46 -4.46 12.53
C GLU A 185 -14.52 -5.34 11.71
N PHE A 186 -14.84 -6.64 11.63
CA PHE A 186 -14.07 -7.57 10.81
C PHE A 186 -14.24 -7.23 9.31
N PRO A 187 -13.15 -7.24 8.50
CA PRO A 187 -13.23 -6.90 7.08
C PRO A 187 -13.87 -8.04 6.25
N SER A 188 -15.17 -8.23 6.45
CA SER A 188 -15.97 -9.28 5.80
C SER A 188 -16.06 -9.15 4.27
N LEU A 189 -15.69 -7.99 3.73
CA LEU A 189 -15.58 -7.77 2.27
C LEU A 189 -14.48 -8.62 1.61
N ILE A 190 -13.55 -9.22 2.38
CA ILE A 190 -12.45 -10.00 1.84
C ILE A 190 -12.64 -11.48 2.12
N GLN A 191 -12.63 -12.29 1.08
CA GLN A 191 -12.48 -13.74 1.20
C GLN A 191 -10.99 -14.08 1.34
N TRP A 192 -10.49 -14.22 2.56
CA TRP A 192 -9.09 -14.49 2.87
C TRP A 192 -8.68 -15.91 2.43
N LYS A 193 -8.53 -16.11 1.11
CA LYS A 193 -8.09 -17.36 0.49
C LYS A 193 -6.59 -17.30 0.15
N SER A 194 -6.05 -18.34 -0.39
CA SER A 194 -4.69 -18.49 -0.94
C SER A 194 -3.59 -18.76 0.08
N TYR A 195 -3.60 -18.16 1.28
CA TYR A 195 -2.62 -18.40 2.34
C TYR A 195 -3.29 -18.66 3.67
N HIS A 196 -2.61 -19.41 4.55
CA HIS A 196 -3.02 -19.45 5.95
C HIS A 196 -3.01 -18.02 6.50
N THR A 197 -4.14 -17.58 7.05
CA THR A 197 -4.31 -16.22 7.53
C THR A 197 -4.64 -16.22 9.01
N GLN A 198 -3.83 -15.54 9.81
CA GLN A 198 -4.09 -15.25 11.21
C GLN A 198 -4.71 -13.86 11.31
N TYR A 199 -5.84 -13.77 11.99
CA TYR A 199 -6.56 -12.50 12.20
C TYR A 199 -6.25 -11.97 13.58
N ILE A 200 -5.77 -10.72 13.65
CA ILE A 200 -5.33 -10.12 14.91
C ILE A 200 -6.04 -8.78 15.08
N PRO A 201 -6.86 -8.63 16.12
CA PRO A 201 -7.49 -7.35 16.41
C PRO A 201 -6.45 -6.27 16.72
N LEU A 202 -6.56 -5.13 16.05
CA LEU A 202 -5.74 -3.95 16.34
C LEU A 202 -6.12 -3.34 17.69
N ASN A 203 -5.10 -2.95 18.42
CA ASN A 203 -5.20 -2.23 19.67
C ASN A 203 -4.00 -1.29 19.86
N ASN A 204 -3.98 -0.53 20.95
CA ASN A 204 -2.92 0.43 21.22
C ASN A 204 -1.52 -0.20 21.33
N ASN A 205 -1.44 -1.43 21.79
CA ASN A 205 -0.15 -2.09 22.02
C ASN A 205 0.45 -2.70 20.75
N ASN A 206 -0.36 -2.98 19.73
CA ASN A 206 0.12 -3.69 18.54
C ASN A 206 0.07 -2.85 17.24
N LEU A 207 -0.59 -1.70 17.21
CA LEU A 207 -0.74 -0.88 16.00
C LEU A 207 0.61 -0.48 15.40
N LYS A 208 1.49 0.13 16.18
CA LYS A 208 2.82 0.57 15.69
C LYS A 208 3.68 -0.61 15.24
N THR A 209 3.64 -1.72 15.99
CA THR A 209 4.32 -2.96 15.62
C THR A 209 3.81 -3.50 14.28
N ALA A 210 2.50 -3.51 14.06
CA ALA A 210 1.90 -3.96 12.79
C ALA A 210 2.28 -3.05 11.61
N VAL A 211 2.25 -1.71 11.81
CA VAL A 211 2.66 -0.74 10.78
C VAL A 211 4.13 -0.93 10.42
N LEU A 212 5.03 -1.03 11.41
CA LEU A 212 6.46 -1.25 11.21
C LEU A 212 6.71 -2.59 10.49
N ALA A 213 6.10 -3.68 10.98
CA ALA A 213 6.25 -5.01 10.40
C ALA A 213 5.80 -5.05 8.94
N SER A 214 4.69 -4.37 8.63
CA SER A 214 4.16 -4.30 7.26
C SER A 214 5.14 -3.69 6.26
N GLY A 215 6.09 -2.85 6.72
CA GLY A 215 7.15 -2.24 5.90
C GLY A 215 8.53 -2.90 6.04
N SER A 216 8.69 -3.93 6.88
CA SER A 216 10.00 -4.54 7.21
C SER A 216 10.47 -5.51 6.14
N ILE A 217 11.21 -4.97 5.16
CA ILE A 217 11.69 -5.70 3.97
C ILE A 217 12.83 -6.63 4.33
N PRO A 218 12.75 -7.94 4.00
CA PRO A 218 13.85 -8.87 4.23
C PRO A 218 15.16 -8.40 3.60
N LEU A 219 16.29 -8.68 4.25
CA LEU A 219 17.66 -8.26 3.88
C LEU A 219 17.93 -6.76 3.97
N VAL A 220 16.90 -5.92 3.95
CA VAL A 220 17.00 -4.45 3.99
C VAL A 220 16.74 -3.93 5.40
N MET A 221 15.84 -4.57 6.14
CA MET A 221 15.45 -4.21 7.50
C MET A 221 15.43 -5.44 8.41
N ASN A 222 15.48 -5.20 9.70
CA ASN A 222 15.27 -6.25 10.70
C ASN A 222 13.84 -6.77 10.64
N GLY A 223 13.64 -8.07 10.93
CA GLY A 223 12.31 -8.62 11.17
C GLY A 223 11.73 -8.09 12.48
N VAL A 224 10.43 -7.92 12.53
CA VAL A 224 9.74 -7.43 13.72
C VAL A 224 9.28 -8.59 14.58
N VAL A 225 9.75 -8.63 15.83
CA VAL A 225 9.33 -9.63 16.82
C VAL A 225 7.90 -9.34 17.24
N PHE A 226 7.06 -10.36 17.21
CA PHE A 226 5.67 -10.27 17.63
C PHE A 226 5.28 -11.47 18.50
N GLN A 227 4.75 -11.19 19.69
CA GLN A 227 4.26 -12.22 20.61
C GLN A 227 2.78 -12.46 20.38
N HIS A 228 2.40 -13.70 20.09
CA HIS A 228 1.02 -14.09 19.89
C HIS A 228 0.81 -15.55 20.27
N ASP A 229 -0.27 -15.85 21.01
CA ASP A 229 -0.61 -17.19 21.53
C ASP A 229 0.55 -17.89 22.23
N GLY A 230 1.30 -17.16 23.07
CA GLY A 230 2.44 -17.67 23.82
C GLY A 230 3.66 -18.02 22.97
N LYS A 231 3.69 -17.62 21.68
CA LYS A 231 4.78 -17.90 20.75
C LYS A 231 5.39 -16.62 20.22
N THR A 232 6.68 -16.68 19.92
CA THR A 232 7.41 -15.61 19.25
C THR A 232 7.36 -15.81 17.74
N HIS A 233 6.93 -14.80 17.02
CA HIS A 233 6.88 -14.77 15.56
C HIS A 233 7.74 -13.65 15.01
N ILE A 234 8.29 -13.85 13.81
CA ILE A 234 8.99 -12.80 13.07
C ILE A 234 8.10 -12.36 11.91
N LEU A 235 7.64 -11.12 12.01
CA LEU A 235 6.82 -10.48 10.99
C LEU A 235 7.70 -9.65 10.05
N ARG A 236 7.30 -9.61 8.78
CA ARG A 236 7.99 -8.89 7.71
C ARG A 236 6.99 -8.22 6.78
N ASP A 237 7.52 -7.50 5.79
CA ASP A 237 6.76 -6.75 4.80
C ASP A 237 5.60 -7.57 4.21
N GLY A 238 4.39 -7.02 4.34
CA GLY A 238 3.16 -7.65 3.86
C GLY A 238 3.12 -7.83 2.34
N GLY A 239 3.92 -7.07 1.59
CA GLY A 239 4.05 -7.24 0.14
C GLY A 239 4.67 -8.57 -0.29
N LEU A 240 5.26 -9.35 0.63
CA LEU A 240 5.72 -10.71 0.34
C LEU A 240 4.55 -11.64 0.01
N VAL A 241 3.41 -11.44 0.66
CA VAL A 241 2.17 -12.21 0.44
C VAL A 241 1.18 -11.45 -0.44
N ASP A 242 0.94 -10.18 -0.19
CA ASP A 242 0.00 -9.33 -0.97
C ASP A 242 0.68 -8.02 -1.37
N TYR A 243 1.41 -8.05 -2.49
CA TYR A 243 2.21 -6.90 -2.93
C TYR A 243 1.34 -5.76 -3.46
N GLN A 244 0.43 -6.06 -4.37
CA GLN A 244 -0.56 -5.13 -4.89
C GLN A 244 -1.92 -5.81 -4.80
N GLN A 245 -2.57 -5.62 -3.73
CA GLN A 245 -3.87 -6.14 -3.27
C GLN A 245 -4.70 -6.91 -4.33
N ASP A 246 -4.28 -8.14 -4.66
CA ASP A 246 -5.04 -9.11 -5.45
C ASP A 246 -5.89 -9.95 -4.50
N LEU A 247 -6.78 -9.29 -3.76
CA LEU A 247 -7.64 -9.93 -2.77
C LEU A 247 -8.99 -10.25 -3.39
N PRO A 248 -9.52 -11.47 -3.17
CA PRO A 248 -10.87 -11.79 -3.59
C PRO A 248 -11.86 -11.01 -2.72
N LEU A 249 -12.49 -10.00 -3.32
CA LEU A 249 -13.53 -9.22 -2.68
C LEU A 249 -14.88 -9.94 -2.82
N GLU A 250 -15.70 -9.88 -1.76
CA GLU A 250 -17.08 -10.35 -1.84
C GLU A 250 -17.85 -9.52 -2.86
N PRO A 251 -18.56 -10.16 -3.80
CA PRO A 251 -19.38 -9.44 -4.75
C PRO A 251 -20.47 -8.62 -4.05
N GLY A 252 -20.66 -7.36 -4.46
CA GLY A 252 -21.66 -6.49 -3.84
C GLY A 252 -21.89 -5.20 -4.62
N ASP A 253 -22.82 -4.40 -4.15
CA ASP A 253 -23.16 -3.11 -4.72
C ASP A 253 -22.32 -1.99 -4.06
N TYR A 254 -21.00 -2.02 -4.31
CA TYR A 254 -20.04 -1.07 -3.78
C TYR A 254 -18.81 -0.94 -4.68
N ILE A 255 -17.98 0.05 -4.40
CA ILE A 255 -16.69 0.29 -5.06
C ILE A 255 -15.55 0.12 -4.04
N ALA A 256 -14.55 -0.68 -4.40
CA ALA A 256 -13.23 -0.69 -3.79
C ALA A 256 -12.33 0.27 -4.58
N LEU A 257 -12.04 1.44 -4.02
CA LEU A 257 -11.22 2.44 -4.69
C LEU A 257 -9.75 2.12 -4.50
N TYR A 258 -8.98 2.11 -5.59
CA TYR A 258 -7.59 1.69 -5.61
C TYR A 258 -6.68 2.75 -6.24
N PRO A 259 -6.23 3.76 -5.47
CA PRO A 259 -5.15 4.64 -5.94
C PRO A 259 -3.87 3.83 -6.14
N HIS A 260 -3.38 3.80 -7.38
CA HIS A 260 -2.28 2.96 -7.81
C HIS A 260 -1.23 3.74 -8.61
N TYR A 261 0.02 3.31 -8.55
CA TYR A 261 1.13 4.00 -9.22
C TYR A 261 1.44 3.45 -10.63
N SER A 262 0.69 2.48 -11.11
CA SER A 262 0.79 1.93 -12.46
C SER A 262 -0.56 1.40 -12.95
N ASP A 263 -0.68 1.20 -14.25
CA ASP A 263 -1.86 0.64 -14.92
C ASP A 263 -1.94 -0.89 -14.84
N ARG A 264 -1.04 -1.54 -14.11
CA ARG A 264 -0.95 -3.00 -13.94
C ARG A 264 -0.86 -3.38 -12.48
N ILE A 265 -1.60 -4.41 -12.08
CA ILE A 265 -1.52 -5.04 -10.75
C ILE A 265 -0.53 -6.21 -10.80
N ILE A 266 0.43 -6.22 -9.89
CA ILE A 266 1.40 -7.31 -9.67
C ILE A 266 1.02 -8.01 -8.35
N PRO A 267 0.52 -9.25 -8.37
CA PRO A 267 -0.06 -9.88 -7.19
C PRO A 267 0.92 -10.06 -6.03
N GLY A 268 2.12 -10.56 -6.29
CA GLY A 268 3.13 -10.85 -5.28
C GLY A 268 4.46 -10.17 -5.55
N TRP A 269 5.26 -9.98 -4.50
CA TRP A 269 6.58 -9.38 -4.65
C TRP A 269 7.50 -10.20 -5.57
N PHE A 270 7.42 -11.53 -5.50
CA PHE A 270 8.16 -12.46 -6.34
C PHE A 270 7.64 -12.54 -7.78
N ASP A 271 6.47 -11.98 -8.06
CA ASP A 271 5.87 -11.94 -9.41
C ASP A 271 6.37 -10.77 -10.26
N LYS A 272 7.15 -9.83 -9.70
CA LYS A 272 7.69 -8.68 -10.43
C LYS A 272 8.41 -9.03 -11.72
N PRO A 273 9.31 -10.02 -11.76
CA PRO A 273 9.98 -10.44 -12.99
C PRO A 273 9.08 -11.26 -13.93
N LEU A 274 7.97 -11.82 -13.44
CA LEU A 274 7.08 -12.71 -14.16
C LEU A 274 6.00 -11.90 -14.89
N LYS A 275 6.36 -11.26 -16.01
CA LYS A 275 5.46 -10.35 -16.75
C LYS A 275 4.17 -11.01 -17.22
N TYR A 276 4.16 -12.32 -17.43
CA TYR A 276 2.99 -13.11 -17.83
C TYR A 276 1.99 -13.32 -16.68
N ARG A 277 2.43 -13.17 -15.43
CA ARG A 277 1.57 -13.41 -14.27
C ARG A 277 0.56 -12.28 -14.10
N LYS A 278 -0.71 -12.63 -14.22
CA LYS A 278 -1.85 -11.71 -14.02
C LYS A 278 -2.43 -11.89 -12.61
N PRO A 279 -3.24 -10.94 -12.11
CA PRO A 279 -4.05 -11.14 -10.91
C PRO A 279 -4.89 -12.40 -11.00
N TYR A 280 -5.02 -13.12 -9.87
CA TYR A 280 -5.80 -14.37 -9.81
C TYR A 280 -7.28 -14.12 -9.56
N HIS A 281 -7.59 -13.00 -8.89
CA HIS A 281 -8.94 -12.73 -8.41
C HIS A 281 -9.65 -11.75 -9.35
N ALA A 282 -10.94 -11.96 -9.49
CA ALA A 282 -11.76 -11.01 -10.21
C ALA A 282 -11.78 -9.68 -9.45
N LEU A 283 -11.50 -8.60 -10.17
CA LEU A 283 -11.47 -7.24 -9.61
C LEU A 283 -12.79 -6.52 -9.87
N GLU A 284 -13.92 -7.25 -9.82
CA GLU A 284 -15.23 -6.78 -10.24
C GLU A 284 -15.66 -5.45 -9.61
N ASN A 285 -15.39 -5.31 -8.30
CA ASN A 285 -15.74 -4.11 -7.53
C ASN A 285 -14.64 -3.05 -7.47
N VAL A 286 -13.48 -3.28 -8.11
CA VAL A 286 -12.32 -2.39 -8.02
C VAL A 286 -12.43 -1.26 -9.03
N CYS A 287 -12.23 -0.02 -8.58
CA CYS A 287 -11.95 1.14 -9.41
C CYS A 287 -10.51 1.59 -9.13
N MET A 288 -9.62 1.41 -10.09
CA MET A 288 -8.21 1.78 -10.00
C MET A 288 -7.94 3.11 -10.69
N VAL A 289 -7.25 4.00 -9.97
CA VAL A 289 -6.83 5.33 -10.46
C VAL A 289 -5.31 5.38 -10.47
N SER A 290 -4.72 5.62 -11.64
CA SER A 290 -3.26 5.59 -11.80
C SER A 290 -2.77 6.68 -12.77
N PRO A 291 -1.46 7.07 -12.72
CA PRO A 291 -0.86 7.91 -13.75
C PRO A 291 -0.90 7.21 -15.11
N SER A 292 -1.08 7.98 -16.18
CA SER A 292 -0.89 7.46 -17.54
C SER A 292 0.59 7.20 -17.83
N LYS A 293 0.88 6.40 -18.85
CA LYS A 293 2.27 6.13 -19.27
C LYS A 293 2.96 7.41 -19.77
N GLU A 294 2.22 8.27 -20.45
CA GLU A 294 2.66 9.56 -20.95
C GLU A 294 3.01 10.50 -19.79
N ALA A 295 2.19 10.51 -18.74
CA ALA A 295 2.49 11.26 -17.52
C ALA A 295 3.79 10.78 -16.86
N ILE A 296 3.99 9.49 -16.71
CA ILE A 296 5.25 8.94 -16.15
C ILE A 296 6.44 9.28 -17.07
N ALA A 297 6.27 9.20 -18.39
CA ALA A 297 7.32 9.50 -19.35
C ALA A 297 7.73 10.99 -19.36
N SER A 298 6.92 11.91 -18.84
CA SER A 298 7.25 13.32 -18.69
C SER A 298 8.20 13.63 -17.54
N LEU A 299 8.33 12.72 -16.57
CA LEU A 299 9.28 12.86 -15.46
C LEU A 299 10.72 12.82 -15.98
N ARG A 300 11.61 13.57 -15.35
CA ARG A 300 13.05 13.71 -15.66
C ARG A 300 13.75 12.39 -15.99
N TYR A 301 13.46 11.32 -15.22
CA TYR A 301 14.05 9.98 -15.44
C TYR A 301 13.09 9.01 -16.13
N LYS A 302 11.97 9.49 -16.67
CA LYS A 302 10.94 8.67 -17.35
C LYS A 302 10.44 7.48 -16.50
N LYS A 303 10.53 7.61 -15.19
CA LYS A 303 10.09 6.63 -14.19
C LYS A 303 9.58 7.35 -12.94
N ILE A 304 8.76 6.65 -12.15
CA ILE A 304 8.43 7.09 -10.80
C ILE A 304 9.57 6.71 -9.82
N PRO A 305 9.71 7.41 -8.68
CA PRO A 305 10.67 7.06 -7.63
C PRO A 305 10.58 5.60 -7.21
N ASP A 306 11.72 5.00 -6.91
CA ASP A 306 11.80 3.66 -6.33
C ASP A 306 12.98 3.54 -5.35
N ARG A 307 13.14 2.39 -4.69
CA ARG A 307 14.21 2.19 -3.71
C ARG A 307 15.63 2.32 -4.27
N LYS A 308 15.81 2.14 -5.58
CA LYS A 308 17.11 2.31 -6.21
C LYS A 308 17.57 3.77 -6.15
N ASP A 309 16.65 4.71 -5.94
CA ASP A 309 16.99 6.14 -5.86
C ASP A 309 17.94 6.40 -4.68
N PHE A 310 17.82 5.69 -3.56
CA PHE A 310 18.73 5.82 -2.43
C PHE A 310 20.18 5.41 -2.77
N TYR A 311 20.35 4.47 -3.67
CA TYR A 311 21.67 4.06 -4.17
C TYR A 311 22.14 4.96 -5.33
N THR A 312 21.23 5.30 -6.24
CA THR A 312 21.54 6.11 -7.43
C THR A 312 21.98 7.53 -7.05
N PHE A 313 21.38 8.06 -6.00
CA PHE A 313 21.66 9.41 -5.47
C PHE A 313 22.40 9.38 -4.14
N ALA A 314 23.12 8.30 -3.80
CA ALA A 314 23.92 8.24 -2.60
C ALA A 314 24.93 9.41 -2.57
N GLY A 315 24.92 10.19 -1.47
CA GLY A 315 25.73 11.41 -1.34
C GLY A 315 25.19 12.65 -2.08
N ASP A 316 24.05 12.52 -2.81
CA ASP A 316 23.40 13.65 -3.51
C ASP A 316 21.89 13.67 -3.20
N ASP A 317 21.55 13.89 -1.95
CA ASP A 317 20.16 13.98 -1.51
C ASP A 317 19.41 15.13 -2.19
N SER A 318 20.10 16.21 -2.52
CA SER A 318 19.47 17.36 -3.23
C SER A 318 18.88 16.94 -4.58
N ARG A 319 19.62 16.12 -5.34
CA ARG A 319 19.16 15.62 -6.63
C ARG A 319 18.02 14.60 -6.47
N ARG A 320 18.08 13.76 -5.44
CA ARG A 320 16.98 12.84 -5.09
C ARG A 320 15.71 13.61 -4.77
N LEU A 321 15.81 14.61 -3.90
CA LEU A 321 14.69 15.44 -3.48
C LEU A 321 14.10 16.25 -4.64
N LEU A 322 14.93 16.76 -5.54
CA LEU A 322 14.45 17.45 -6.74
C LEU A 322 13.56 16.53 -7.59
N PHE A 323 14.01 15.30 -7.86
CA PHE A 323 13.23 14.31 -8.60
C PHE A 323 11.93 13.91 -7.88
N TRP A 324 12.00 13.71 -6.56
CA TRP A 324 10.84 13.35 -5.76
C TRP A 324 9.80 14.48 -5.72
N ASN A 325 10.23 15.73 -5.61
CA ASN A 325 9.33 16.89 -5.66
C ASN A 325 8.68 17.08 -7.05
N GLU A 326 9.40 16.84 -8.15
CA GLU A 326 8.79 16.80 -9.48
C GLU A 326 7.69 15.72 -9.57
N THR A 327 7.92 14.57 -8.94
CA THR A 327 6.92 13.50 -8.89
C THR A 327 5.70 13.88 -8.03
N VAL A 328 5.90 14.59 -6.92
CA VAL A 328 4.79 15.15 -6.12
C VAL A 328 3.97 16.12 -6.95
N ALA A 329 4.61 17.02 -7.69
CA ALA A 329 3.92 17.99 -8.53
C ALA A 329 3.09 17.32 -9.64
N LEU A 330 3.63 16.28 -10.29
CA LEU A 330 2.87 15.48 -11.25
C LEU A 330 1.70 14.75 -10.56
N GLY A 331 1.92 14.16 -9.38
CA GLY A 331 0.88 13.51 -8.58
C GLY A 331 -0.25 14.45 -8.20
N GLN A 332 0.05 15.72 -7.93
CA GLN A 332 -0.95 16.75 -7.68
C GLN A 332 -1.80 17.04 -8.92
N GLN A 333 -1.19 17.18 -10.10
CA GLN A 333 -1.91 17.39 -11.37
C GLN A 333 -2.84 16.19 -11.68
N ILE A 334 -2.38 14.95 -11.42
CA ILE A 334 -3.21 13.74 -11.58
C ILE A 334 -4.41 13.78 -10.64
N ALA A 335 -4.21 14.21 -9.41
CA ALA A 335 -5.27 14.33 -8.43
C ALA A 335 -6.31 15.40 -8.80
N GLU A 336 -5.85 16.53 -9.36
CA GLU A 336 -6.72 17.60 -9.85
C GLU A 336 -7.56 17.14 -11.05
N GLU A 337 -6.93 16.47 -12.05
CA GLU A 337 -7.69 15.91 -13.18
C GLU A 337 -8.71 14.87 -12.71
N PHE A 338 -8.31 13.98 -11.78
CA PHE A 338 -9.23 12.98 -11.25
C PHE A 338 -10.44 13.62 -10.57
N MET A 339 -10.22 14.60 -9.69
CA MET A 339 -11.32 15.26 -8.98
C MET A 339 -12.21 16.07 -9.91
N GLU A 340 -11.64 16.74 -10.90
CA GLU A 340 -12.39 17.44 -11.92
C GLU A 340 -13.31 16.49 -12.72
N LEU A 341 -12.82 15.31 -13.07
CA LEU A 341 -13.63 14.28 -13.72
C LEU A 341 -14.77 13.77 -12.83
N VAL A 342 -14.52 13.64 -11.53
CA VAL A 342 -15.54 13.19 -10.55
C VAL A 342 -16.60 14.28 -10.37
N GLU A 343 -16.19 15.51 -10.09
CA GLU A 343 -17.08 16.63 -9.78
C GLU A 343 -17.93 17.07 -10.99
N SER A 344 -17.36 17.00 -12.19
CA SER A 344 -18.10 17.32 -13.44
C SER A 344 -18.96 16.16 -13.95
N GLY A 345 -18.88 14.97 -13.33
CA GLY A 345 -19.56 13.76 -13.82
C GLY A 345 -18.90 13.13 -15.05
N ARG A 346 -17.86 13.74 -15.63
CA ARG A 346 -17.15 13.21 -16.82
C ARG A 346 -16.37 11.93 -16.54
N ILE A 347 -16.24 11.52 -15.29
CA ILE A 347 -15.68 10.21 -14.95
C ILE A 347 -16.42 9.07 -15.63
N LYS A 348 -17.73 9.22 -15.88
CA LYS A 348 -18.56 8.27 -16.64
C LYS A 348 -18.01 8.01 -18.04
N ASP A 349 -17.46 9.03 -18.71
CA ASP A 349 -16.93 8.93 -20.06
C ASP A 349 -15.46 8.46 -20.10
N ARG A 350 -14.74 8.67 -18.98
CA ARG A 350 -13.31 8.40 -18.86
C ARG A 350 -12.96 7.05 -18.29
N VAL A 351 -13.87 6.43 -17.53
CA VAL A 351 -13.64 5.10 -16.98
C VAL A 351 -13.62 4.04 -18.10
N ILE A 352 -12.62 3.17 -18.04
CA ILE A 352 -12.49 2.04 -18.98
C ILE A 352 -12.46 0.72 -18.21
N PRO A 353 -12.93 -0.39 -18.79
CA PRO A 353 -12.81 -1.70 -18.16
C PRO A 353 -11.34 -2.12 -18.03
N PHE A 354 -11.01 -2.95 -17.02
CA PHE A 354 -9.69 -3.57 -16.93
C PHE A 354 -9.37 -4.34 -18.22
N LYS A 355 -8.17 -4.14 -18.74
CA LYS A 355 -7.67 -4.97 -19.86
C LYS A 355 -7.48 -6.41 -19.37
N ARG A 356 -8.22 -7.34 -19.93
CA ARG A 356 -8.10 -8.80 -19.67
C ARG A 356 -6.79 -9.38 -20.23
#